data_69cc9594fae9954979795e7b8c1d32e0
#
_entry.id   69cc9594fae9954979795e7b8c1d32e0
#
_cell.length_a   1.000
_cell.length_b   1.000
_cell.length_c   1.000
_cell.angle_alpha   90.00
_cell.angle_beta   90.00
_cell.angle_gamma   90.00
#
_symmetry.space_group_name_H-M   'P 1'
#
loop_
_entity.id
_entity.type
_entity.pdbx_description
1 polymer ?
#
loop_
_entity_poly.entity_id
_entity_poly.type
_entity_poly.pdbx_seq_one_letter_code
_entity_poly.pdbx_strand_id
1 'polypeptide(L)'
;LELNHHGGGPVQINFPINQSIDDIADASIPELPMYNKIDRCCLGDMPDKWNEKAERLKQAKRILVICGSAVPGSQEMTNSLEAFAERYNCVISTEQLSNIRCQSAVNTYRLAEAITGDVLRRLDPEIVIFFGGNFISRLKVLLRVIREGRESWLISEDGAIMDPFQNLTNVFEC
;
A
#
# COMPACT_ATOMS: atom_id res chain seq x y z
N LEU A 1 -11.07 -1.52 -13.01
CA LEU A 1 -10.76 -2.73 -12.20
C LEU A 1 -12.01 -3.19 -11.47
N GLU A 2 -12.69 -2.32 -10.73
CA GLU A 2 -13.84 -2.67 -9.90
C GLU A 2 -15.10 -3.05 -10.70
N LEU A 3 -15.25 -2.55 -11.92
CA LEU A 3 -16.36 -2.91 -12.79
C LEU A 3 -16.47 -4.42 -13.08
N ASN A 4 -15.35 -5.13 -13.06
CA ASN A 4 -15.28 -6.56 -13.38
C ASN A 4 -14.87 -7.43 -12.16
N HIS A 5 -14.74 -6.83 -10.98
CA HIS A 5 -14.38 -7.53 -9.77
C HIS A 5 -15.60 -8.27 -9.18
N HIS A 6 -15.44 -9.51 -8.75
CA HIS A 6 -16.50 -10.37 -8.19
C HIS A 6 -17.82 -10.41 -8.98
N GLY A 7 -17.72 -10.46 -10.31
CA GLY A 7 -18.91 -10.55 -11.17
C GLY A 7 -19.46 -9.21 -11.65
N GLY A 8 -18.78 -8.14 -11.32
CA GLY A 8 -19.10 -6.79 -11.78
C GLY A 8 -20.15 -6.08 -10.95
N GLY A 9 -20.18 -4.77 -11.05
CA GLY A 9 -21.14 -3.93 -10.36
C GLY A 9 -21.02 -2.46 -10.80
N PRO A 10 -21.99 -1.61 -10.44
CA PRO A 10 -21.91 -0.19 -10.76
C PRO A 10 -20.78 0.47 -9.96
N VAL A 11 -19.99 1.30 -10.63
CA VAL A 11 -18.97 2.15 -10.02
C VAL A 11 -19.42 3.60 -10.09
N GLN A 12 -19.41 4.30 -8.97
CA GLN A 12 -19.73 5.72 -8.89
C GLN A 12 -18.45 6.53 -8.73
N ILE A 13 -18.27 7.53 -9.57
CA ILE A 13 -17.18 8.50 -9.48
C ILE A 13 -17.77 9.85 -9.12
N ASN A 14 -17.37 10.43 -8.00
CA ASN A 14 -17.78 11.75 -7.56
C ASN A 14 -16.69 12.76 -7.91
N PHE A 15 -17.07 13.79 -8.68
CA PHE A 15 -16.20 14.91 -8.99
C PHE A 15 -16.70 16.14 -8.21
N PRO A 16 -16.08 16.49 -7.07
CA PRO A 16 -16.41 17.72 -6.38
C PRO A 16 -15.94 18.93 -7.22
N ILE A 17 -16.87 19.75 -7.68
CA ILE A 17 -16.58 20.97 -8.42
C ILE A 17 -16.88 22.14 -7.49
N ASN A 18 -15.86 22.92 -7.13
CA ASN A 18 -15.98 24.08 -6.26
C ASN A 18 -16.08 25.42 -7.03
N GLN A 19 -16.06 25.37 -8.35
CA GLN A 19 -16.12 26.54 -9.22
C GLN A 19 -17.51 26.64 -9.88
N SER A 20 -17.98 27.88 -10.09
CA SER A 20 -19.18 28.10 -10.90
C SER A 20 -18.94 27.64 -12.34
N ILE A 21 -19.97 27.10 -12.99
CA ILE A 21 -19.93 26.75 -14.40
C ILE A 21 -19.54 27.97 -15.28
N ASP A 22 -19.92 29.16 -14.85
CA ASP A 22 -19.61 30.41 -15.55
C ASP A 22 -18.12 30.80 -15.50
N ASP A 23 -17.35 30.19 -14.57
CA ASP A 23 -15.91 30.42 -14.43
C ASP A 23 -15.07 29.41 -15.24
N ILE A 24 -15.71 28.48 -15.94
CA ILE A 24 -15.02 27.51 -16.80
C ILE A 24 -14.74 28.22 -18.13
N ALA A 25 -13.58 28.87 -18.22
CA ALA A 25 -13.08 29.40 -19.47
C ALA A 25 -12.70 28.25 -20.43
N ASP A 26 -12.69 28.56 -21.74
CA ASP A 26 -12.15 27.68 -22.79
C ASP A 26 -10.63 27.43 -22.56
N ALA A 27 -10.33 26.62 -21.56
CA ALA A 27 -8.97 26.19 -21.30
C ALA A 27 -8.65 24.96 -22.18
N SER A 28 -7.49 24.97 -22.80
CA SER A 28 -6.96 23.77 -23.44
C SER A 28 -6.91 22.64 -22.42
N ILE A 29 -7.44 21.47 -22.75
CA ILE A 29 -7.38 20.28 -21.87
C ILE A 29 -5.89 20.01 -21.62
N PRO A 30 -5.43 20.06 -20.35
CA PRO A 30 -4.04 19.77 -20.06
C PRO A 30 -3.73 18.32 -20.43
N GLU A 31 -2.48 18.07 -20.83
CA GLU A 31 -2.01 16.72 -21.04
C GLU A 31 -2.21 15.93 -19.74
N LEU A 32 -3.05 14.90 -19.78
CA LEU A 32 -3.34 14.10 -18.58
C LEU A 32 -2.10 13.27 -18.23
N PRO A 33 -1.68 13.26 -16.96
CA PRO A 33 -0.58 12.40 -16.53
C PRO A 33 -0.94 10.94 -16.82
N MET A 34 0.05 10.16 -17.26
CA MET A 34 -0.13 8.72 -17.40
C MET A 34 -0.59 8.11 -16.06
N TYR A 35 -1.71 7.43 -16.05
CA TYR A 35 -2.17 6.70 -14.87
C TYR A 35 -1.42 5.37 -14.74
N ASN A 36 -1.06 5.00 -13.53
CA ASN A 36 -0.46 3.71 -13.25
C ASN A 36 -1.54 2.62 -13.29
N LYS A 37 -1.28 1.55 -14.02
CA LYS A 37 -2.12 0.36 -13.98
C LYS A 37 -1.90 -0.36 -12.66
N ILE A 38 -2.98 -0.61 -11.92
CA ILE A 38 -2.93 -1.47 -10.72
C ILE A 38 -2.98 -2.93 -11.19
N ASP A 39 -2.00 -3.72 -10.77
CA ASP A 39 -1.91 -5.13 -11.06
C ASP A 39 -2.59 -5.94 -9.96
N ARG A 40 -3.38 -6.96 -10.30
CA ARG A 40 -4.07 -7.82 -9.34
C ARG A 40 -3.49 -9.22 -9.40
N CYS A 41 -3.13 -9.77 -8.26
CA CYS A 41 -2.68 -11.16 -8.10
C CYS A 41 -3.67 -11.91 -7.20
N CYS A 42 -4.18 -13.04 -7.68
CA CYS A 42 -5.08 -13.91 -6.93
C CYS A 42 -4.40 -15.25 -6.63
N LEU A 43 -4.82 -15.94 -5.57
CA LEU A 43 -4.23 -17.24 -5.19
C LEU A 43 -4.26 -18.29 -6.33
N GLY A 44 -5.27 -18.22 -7.20
CA GLY A 44 -5.40 -19.09 -8.36
C GLY A 44 -4.60 -18.70 -9.60
N ASP A 45 -3.84 -17.61 -9.55
CA ASP A 45 -3.04 -17.14 -10.69
C ASP A 45 -1.88 -18.10 -11.01
N MET A 46 -1.42 -18.03 -12.27
CA MET A 46 -0.29 -18.83 -12.74
C MET A 46 0.96 -18.57 -11.88
N PRO A 47 1.77 -19.64 -11.60
CA PRO A 47 2.98 -19.52 -10.79
C PRO A 47 3.96 -18.44 -11.24
N ASP A 48 4.05 -18.19 -12.53
CA ASP A 48 4.97 -17.19 -13.11
C ASP A 48 4.70 -15.78 -12.59
N LYS A 49 3.44 -15.43 -12.39
CA LYS A 49 3.04 -14.11 -11.86
C LYS A 49 3.53 -13.93 -10.42
N TRP A 50 3.38 -14.97 -9.60
CA TRP A 50 3.89 -14.97 -8.22
C TRP A 50 5.41 -14.97 -8.17
N ASN A 51 6.06 -15.72 -9.07
CA ASN A 51 7.52 -15.72 -9.19
C ASN A 51 8.07 -14.35 -9.56
N GLU A 52 7.42 -13.63 -10.47
CA GLU A 52 7.79 -12.24 -10.81
C GLU A 52 7.79 -11.35 -9.58
N LYS A 53 6.73 -11.40 -8.75
CA LYS A 53 6.64 -10.61 -7.52
C LYS A 53 7.69 -11.04 -6.49
N ALA A 54 7.95 -12.33 -6.35
CA ALA A 54 9.01 -12.84 -5.46
C ALA A 54 10.40 -12.37 -5.90
N GLU A 55 10.71 -12.38 -7.20
CA GLU A 55 11.97 -11.86 -7.71
C GLU A 55 12.08 -10.34 -7.50
N ARG A 56 11.00 -9.60 -7.67
CA ARG A 56 10.97 -8.16 -7.37
C ARG A 56 11.28 -7.86 -5.91
N LEU A 57 10.74 -8.67 -4.96
CA LEU A 57 11.06 -8.56 -3.53
C LEU A 57 12.54 -8.84 -3.25
N LYS A 58 13.15 -9.84 -3.90
CA LYS A 58 14.57 -10.16 -3.74
C LYS A 58 15.49 -9.04 -4.23
N GLN A 59 15.05 -8.29 -5.24
CA GLN A 59 15.83 -7.18 -5.81
C GLN A 59 15.71 -5.89 -4.99
N ALA A 60 14.62 -5.73 -4.23
CA ALA A 60 14.39 -4.53 -3.43
C ALA A 60 15.35 -4.48 -2.24
N LYS A 61 15.96 -3.32 -2.03
CA LYS A 61 16.88 -3.08 -0.90
C LYS A 61 16.17 -2.64 0.36
N ARG A 62 15.01 -2.00 0.22
CA ARG A 62 14.23 -1.47 1.33
C ARG A 62 12.76 -1.82 1.14
N ILE A 63 12.28 -2.71 1.99
CA ILE A 63 10.90 -3.16 2.02
C ILE A 63 10.31 -2.77 3.37
N LEU A 64 9.16 -2.13 3.35
CA LEU A 64 8.40 -1.78 4.54
C LEU A 64 7.05 -2.50 4.51
N VAL A 65 6.79 -3.32 5.51
CA VAL A 65 5.47 -3.93 5.73
C VAL A 65 4.73 -3.10 6.76
N ILE A 66 3.52 -2.66 6.46
CA ILE A 66 2.71 -1.84 7.37
C ILE A 66 1.44 -2.59 7.72
N CYS A 67 1.27 -2.83 9.01
CA CYS A 67 0.10 -3.49 9.56
C CYS A 67 -0.87 -2.43 10.08
N GLY A 68 -2.00 -2.25 9.39
CA GLY A 68 -3.09 -1.37 9.82
C GLY A 68 -3.90 -1.95 10.97
N SER A 69 -5.03 -1.31 11.28
CA SER A 69 -5.93 -1.81 12.31
C SER A 69 -6.50 -3.18 11.92
N ALA A 70 -6.44 -4.13 12.83
CA ALA A 70 -6.88 -5.50 12.59
C ALA A 70 -7.45 -6.13 13.88
N VAL A 71 -8.21 -7.19 13.74
CA VAL A 71 -8.49 -8.11 14.84
C VAL A 71 -7.18 -8.80 15.27
N PRO A 72 -7.09 -9.34 16.49
CA PRO A 72 -5.90 -10.06 16.91
C PRO A 72 -5.52 -11.14 15.90
N GLY A 73 -4.30 -11.07 15.39
CA GLY A 73 -3.78 -12.03 14.42
C GLY A 73 -3.58 -13.42 15.05
N SER A 74 -3.64 -14.45 14.21
CA SER A 74 -3.32 -15.81 14.62
C SER A 74 -1.80 -15.98 14.83
N GLN A 75 -1.41 -17.04 15.53
CA GLN A 75 0.00 -17.41 15.65
C GLN A 75 0.61 -17.73 14.27
N GLU A 76 -0.19 -18.31 13.37
CA GLU A 76 0.22 -18.60 12.01
C GLU A 76 0.57 -17.32 11.23
N MET A 77 -0.25 -16.28 11.33
CA MET A 77 0.04 -14.96 10.74
C MET A 77 1.33 -14.37 11.31
N THR A 78 1.53 -14.45 12.62
CA THR A 78 2.76 -13.98 13.26
C THR A 78 3.98 -14.72 12.72
N ASN A 79 3.93 -16.04 12.67
CA ASN A 79 5.03 -16.85 12.13
C ASN A 79 5.32 -16.54 10.66
N SER A 80 4.28 -16.33 9.86
CA SER A 80 4.41 -15.96 8.45
C SER A 80 5.08 -14.60 8.26
N LEU A 81 4.72 -13.62 9.09
CA LEU A 81 5.34 -12.29 9.07
C LEU A 81 6.82 -12.35 9.48
N GLU A 82 7.17 -13.14 10.49
CA GLU A 82 8.57 -13.31 10.91
C GLU A 82 9.39 -14.02 9.83
N ALA A 83 8.87 -15.09 9.25
CA ALA A 83 9.54 -15.78 8.14
C ALA A 83 9.70 -14.87 6.91
N PHE A 84 8.71 -14.03 6.62
CA PHE A 84 8.80 -13.03 5.56
C PHE A 84 9.87 -11.99 5.85
N ALA A 85 9.91 -11.45 7.09
CA ALA A 85 10.90 -10.47 7.48
C ALA A 85 12.33 -11.03 7.39
N GLU A 86 12.54 -12.26 7.84
CA GLU A 86 13.83 -12.93 7.75
C GLU A 86 14.24 -13.17 6.29
N ARG A 87 13.30 -13.63 5.46
CA ARG A 87 13.55 -13.96 4.05
C ARG A 87 13.94 -12.75 3.21
N TYR A 88 13.27 -11.62 3.42
CA TYR A 88 13.40 -10.43 2.57
C TYR A 88 14.09 -9.26 3.28
N ASN A 89 14.58 -9.45 4.50
CA ASN A 89 15.22 -8.42 5.31
C ASN A 89 14.41 -7.12 5.34
N CYS A 90 13.11 -7.22 5.62
CA CYS A 90 12.19 -6.10 5.64
C CYS A 90 11.94 -5.58 7.07
N VAL A 91 11.41 -4.38 7.16
CA VAL A 91 10.92 -3.80 8.43
C VAL A 91 9.42 -3.98 8.49
N ILE A 92 8.92 -4.53 9.60
CA ILE A 92 7.49 -4.61 9.88
C ILE A 92 7.11 -3.46 10.80
N SER A 93 6.25 -2.58 10.31
CA SER A 93 5.70 -1.44 11.03
C SER A 93 4.33 -1.80 11.60
N THR A 94 4.18 -1.65 12.90
CA THR A 94 2.88 -1.83 13.58
C THR A 94 2.43 -0.55 14.23
N GLU A 95 1.11 -0.40 14.33
CA GLU A 95 0.44 0.63 15.11
C GLU A 95 -0.25 -0.01 16.32
N GLN A 96 -0.74 0.80 17.25
CA GLN A 96 -1.38 0.28 18.47
C GLN A 96 -2.60 -0.59 18.17
N LEU A 97 -3.34 -0.29 17.10
CA LEU A 97 -4.53 -1.01 16.69
C LEU A 97 -4.28 -2.18 15.73
N SER A 98 -3.03 -2.43 15.36
CA SER A 98 -2.71 -3.57 14.47
C SER A 98 -2.94 -4.93 15.16
N ASN A 99 -2.89 -4.98 16.47
CA ASN A 99 -3.04 -6.21 17.26
C ASN A 99 -2.08 -7.35 16.85
N ILE A 100 -0.96 -7.01 16.23
CA ILE A 100 0.08 -7.95 15.79
C ILE A 100 1.24 -7.88 16.77
N ARG A 101 1.68 -9.06 17.22
CA ARG A 101 2.84 -9.24 18.09
C ARG A 101 3.87 -10.10 17.37
N CYS A 102 4.86 -9.46 16.79
CA CYS A 102 5.93 -10.08 16.05
C CYS A 102 7.26 -9.52 16.59
N GLN A 103 8.28 -10.35 16.78
CA GLN A 103 9.58 -9.90 17.30
C GLN A 103 10.28 -8.94 16.35
N SER A 104 10.11 -9.15 15.06
CA SER A 104 10.66 -8.29 14.01
C SER A 104 9.88 -6.98 13.81
N ALA A 105 8.76 -6.79 14.54
CA ALA A 105 7.93 -5.60 14.37
C ALA A 105 8.41 -4.43 15.22
N VAL A 106 8.32 -3.25 14.62
CA VAL A 106 8.65 -1.98 15.24
C VAL A 106 7.39 -1.11 15.29
N ASN A 107 7.07 -0.57 16.46
CA ASN A 107 6.04 0.45 16.56
C ASN A 107 6.60 1.79 16.05
N THR A 108 6.18 2.18 14.86
CA THR A 108 6.70 3.35 14.16
C THR A 108 5.97 4.65 14.49
N TYR A 109 4.96 4.63 15.35
CA TYR A 109 4.14 5.81 15.64
C TYR A 109 4.99 7.03 16.07
N ARG A 110 5.81 6.86 17.11
CA ARG A 110 6.68 7.95 17.61
C ARG A 110 7.77 8.35 16.60
N LEU A 111 8.32 7.39 15.88
CA LEU A 111 9.30 7.65 14.83
C LEU A 111 8.69 8.50 13.72
N ALA A 112 7.48 8.19 13.28
CA ALA A 112 6.79 8.94 12.25
C ALA A 112 6.50 10.41 12.65
N GLU A 113 6.28 10.67 13.95
CA GLU A 113 6.11 12.03 14.46
C GLU A 113 7.42 12.83 14.51
N ALA A 114 8.54 12.17 14.76
CA ALA A 114 9.84 12.80 14.95
C ALA A 114 10.69 12.90 13.66
N ILE A 115 10.36 12.13 12.63
CA ILE A 115 11.18 12.03 11.42
C ILE A 115 11.15 13.32 10.59
N THR A 116 12.32 13.76 10.16
CA THR A 116 12.46 14.91 9.25
C THR A 116 12.41 14.46 7.80
N GLY A 117 12.13 15.42 6.88
CA GLY A 117 12.06 15.12 5.45
C GLY A 117 13.36 14.54 4.87
N ASP A 118 14.52 14.95 5.38
CA ASP A 118 15.82 14.44 4.91
C ASP A 118 16.06 12.98 5.35
N VAL A 119 15.73 12.66 6.59
CA VAL A 119 15.81 11.30 7.09
C VAL A 119 14.82 10.40 6.37
N LEU A 120 13.60 10.89 6.14
CA LEU A 120 12.59 10.15 5.39
C LEU A 120 13.07 9.81 3.97
N ARG A 121 13.64 10.77 3.23
CA ARG A 121 14.20 10.51 1.89
C ARG A 121 15.30 9.45 1.88
N ARG A 122 16.11 9.39 2.94
CA ARG A 122 17.18 8.38 3.07
C ARG A 122 16.66 6.99 3.40
N LEU A 123 15.52 6.91 4.09
CA LEU A 123 14.88 5.66 4.50
C LEU A 123 13.75 5.24 3.56
N ASP A 124 13.46 6.02 2.51
CA ASP A 124 12.31 5.78 1.64
C ASP A 124 12.30 4.33 1.11
N PRO A 125 11.24 3.56 1.39
CA PRO A 125 11.15 2.18 0.94
C PRO A 125 10.90 2.12 -0.57
N GLU A 126 11.49 1.14 -1.23
CA GLU A 126 11.23 0.84 -2.64
C GLU A 126 9.90 0.11 -2.82
N ILE A 127 9.56 -0.72 -1.83
CA ILE A 127 8.27 -1.44 -1.79
C ILE A 127 7.64 -1.22 -0.42
N VAL A 128 6.38 -0.80 -0.43
CA VAL A 128 5.52 -0.76 0.76
C VAL A 128 4.46 -1.84 0.61
N ILE A 129 4.45 -2.83 1.48
CA ILE A 129 3.40 -3.85 1.56
C ILE A 129 2.49 -3.48 2.73
N PHE A 130 1.20 -3.51 2.54
CA PHE A 130 0.29 -3.14 3.62
C PHE A 130 -1.00 -3.96 3.59
N PHE A 131 -1.57 -4.13 4.77
CA PHE A 131 -2.83 -4.84 4.99
C PHE A 131 -3.52 -4.36 6.27
N GLY A 132 -4.75 -4.80 6.50
CA GLY A 132 -5.60 -4.36 7.60
C GLY A 132 -6.39 -3.10 7.26
N GLY A 133 -7.05 -2.56 8.27
CA GLY A 133 -7.95 -1.42 8.12
C GLY A 133 -7.23 -0.07 8.12
N ASN A 134 -7.74 0.87 8.93
CA ASN A 134 -7.22 2.24 8.95
C ASN A 134 -5.79 2.36 9.46
N PHE A 135 -5.04 3.26 8.85
CA PHE A 135 -3.70 3.68 9.26
C PHE A 135 -3.80 5.05 9.92
N ILE A 136 -3.43 5.16 11.20
CA ILE A 136 -3.65 6.35 12.03
C ILE A 136 -2.41 7.24 12.06
N SER A 137 -1.22 6.65 11.99
CA SER A 137 0.02 7.39 12.15
C SER A 137 0.31 8.38 11.02
N ARG A 138 1.11 9.38 11.33
CA ARG A 138 1.67 10.34 10.37
C ARG A 138 2.45 9.64 9.23
N LEU A 139 2.88 8.41 9.42
CA LEU A 139 3.55 7.61 8.39
C LEU A 139 2.74 7.57 7.09
N LYS A 140 1.41 7.50 7.18
CA LYS A 140 0.52 7.58 6.02
C LYS A 140 0.72 8.87 5.21
N VAL A 141 0.83 10.01 5.88
CA VAL A 141 1.04 11.31 5.23
C VAL A 141 2.45 11.39 4.63
N LEU A 142 3.45 10.93 5.36
CA LEU A 142 4.85 10.91 4.90
C LEU A 142 5.03 10.07 3.65
N LEU A 143 4.40 8.89 3.59
CA LEU A 143 4.47 8.01 2.42
C LEU A 143 3.69 8.56 1.20
N ARG A 144 2.76 9.48 1.38
CA ARG A 144 2.12 10.18 0.25
C ARG A 144 3.02 11.21 -0.43
N VAL A 145 3.92 11.83 0.33
CA VAL A 145 4.77 12.93 -0.16
C VAL A 145 5.93 12.40 -1.01
N ILE A 146 6.53 11.29 -0.61
CA ILE A 146 7.66 10.67 -1.32
C ILE A 146 7.17 9.38 -1.96
N ARG A 147 6.98 9.38 -3.28
CA ARG A 147 6.38 8.24 -3.99
C ARG A 147 6.96 7.94 -5.36
N GLU A 148 7.92 8.71 -5.83
CA GLU A 148 8.54 8.48 -7.14
C GLU A 148 9.29 7.14 -7.16
N GLY A 149 8.93 6.26 -8.10
CA GLY A 149 9.54 4.94 -8.26
C GLY A 149 9.21 3.91 -7.17
N ARG A 150 8.40 4.28 -6.16
CA ARG A 150 7.98 3.34 -5.12
C ARG A 150 6.76 2.52 -5.55
N GLU A 151 6.78 1.25 -5.19
CA GLU A 151 5.63 0.37 -5.35
C GLU A 151 4.85 0.27 -4.03
N SER A 152 3.52 0.20 -4.12
CA SER A 152 2.63 -0.01 -2.97
C SER A 152 1.75 -1.22 -3.24
N TRP A 153 1.86 -2.23 -2.39
CA TRP A 153 1.25 -3.54 -2.51
C TRP A 153 0.24 -3.76 -1.40
N LEU A 154 -1.02 -3.84 -1.76
CA LEU A 154 -2.11 -4.15 -0.83
C LEU A 154 -2.31 -5.66 -0.76
N ILE A 155 -2.39 -6.22 0.46
CA ILE A 155 -2.89 -7.57 0.71
C ILE A 155 -4.32 -7.43 1.24
N SER A 156 -5.28 -8.08 0.58
CA SER A 156 -6.70 -7.98 0.87
C SER A 156 -7.38 -9.34 0.68
N GLU A 157 -8.17 -9.77 1.66
CA GLU A 157 -8.89 -11.06 1.60
C GLU A 157 -9.90 -11.12 0.45
N ASP A 158 -10.57 -10.02 0.17
CA ASP A 158 -11.61 -9.89 -0.85
C ASP A 158 -11.14 -9.10 -2.08
N GLY A 159 -9.87 -8.69 -2.11
CA GLY A 159 -9.32 -7.87 -3.17
C GLY A 159 -9.90 -6.45 -3.27
N ALA A 160 -10.69 -6.00 -2.28
CA ALA A 160 -11.20 -4.63 -2.25
C ALA A 160 -10.04 -3.62 -2.24
N ILE A 161 -10.15 -2.59 -3.08
CA ILE A 161 -9.09 -1.60 -3.25
C ILE A 161 -9.13 -0.59 -2.11
N MET A 162 -7.99 -0.46 -1.44
CA MET A 162 -7.73 0.61 -0.48
C MET A 162 -6.38 1.24 -0.83
N ASP A 163 -6.35 2.55 -1.05
CA ASP A 163 -5.10 3.27 -1.37
C ASP A 163 -4.83 4.43 -0.39
N PRO A 164 -4.43 4.12 0.85
CA PRO A 164 -4.15 5.13 1.85
C PRO A 164 -2.92 5.98 1.52
N PHE A 165 -2.04 5.48 0.67
CA PHE A 165 -0.77 6.14 0.30
C PHE A 165 -0.83 6.86 -1.05
N GLN A 166 -1.94 6.78 -1.77
CA GLN A 166 -2.15 7.40 -3.09
C GLN A 166 -1.09 6.97 -4.13
N ASN A 167 -0.67 5.71 -4.05
CA ASN A 167 0.33 5.14 -4.94
C ASN A 167 0.19 3.62 -5.07
N LEU A 168 -1.02 3.10 -5.06
CA LEU A 168 -1.26 1.67 -5.18
C LEU A 168 -0.80 1.15 -6.55
N THR A 169 0.01 0.11 -6.55
CA THR A 169 0.51 -0.55 -7.76
C THR A 169 0.03 -1.98 -7.89
N ASN A 170 -0.12 -2.68 -6.78
CA ASN A 170 -0.51 -4.09 -6.77
C ASN A 170 -1.56 -4.39 -5.70
N VAL A 171 -2.47 -5.29 -6.01
CA VAL A 171 -3.43 -5.88 -5.07
C VAL A 171 -3.23 -7.39 -5.06
N PHE A 172 -3.03 -7.95 -3.90
CA PHE A 172 -2.95 -9.40 -3.67
C PHE A 172 -4.23 -9.83 -2.96
N GLU A 173 -5.02 -10.63 -3.65
CA GLU A 173 -6.28 -11.19 -3.14
C GLU A 173 -6.01 -12.61 -2.64
N CYS A 174 -6.07 -12.82 -1.32
CA CYS A 174 -5.71 -14.10 -0.68
C CYS A 174 -6.37 -14.28 0.70
#